data_61a2e60eb32f0c78a6b301a6a5a1cc12
#
_entry.id   61a2e60eb32f0c78a6b301a6a5a1cc12
#
_cell.length_a   1.000
_cell.length_b   1.000
_cell.length_c   1.000
_cell.angle_alpha   90.00
_cell.angle_beta   90.00
_cell.angle_gamma   90.00
#
_symmetry.space_group_name_H-M   'P 1'
#
loop_
_entity.id
_entity.type
_entity.pdbx_description
1 polymer ?
#
loop_
_entity_poly.entity_id
_entity_poly.type
_entity_poly.pdbx_seq_one_letter_code
_entity_poly.pdbx_strand_id
1 'polypeptide(L)'
;MLNTLQANGELNATHIDQMARQIADFHLQAPRVPMEHPLGTPDSVMAPVEQNFEQIRPFLSDKVDLQQLDALQAWARSSFERLQGCWKSARPMASSVSATVTFTWQRHLDRWQGSDFRLHRVQRAFPTDRRLRRHGLPGHGPGRPWLKCLARRFISQYLELTGDYEGLELLNFYKAYRALVRAKVALFSMPADADGVQRATTLRTYRNYANLAESYSAIPSRLLAITHGVSAVGKSHVAMRLVEALGAVRVRSDVERKRLFGEQQQADAGQLSTGIYDQDASAATYLRLHEIAATVLRAGFPVVLDATYLKREQRQAAAEVASQTGVPFLILDCHAPEAVIASWLEQRQAENSDPSDATLEVIKAQQASREALDAQELVHSTRVDTQAAGSMDQVIEQIRQRLPGL
;
A
#
# COMPACT_ATOMS: atom_id res chain seq x y z
N MET A 1 -10.34 19.57 -6.41
CA MET A 1 -11.34 18.59 -5.94
C MET A 1 -10.90 17.87 -4.66
N LEU A 2 -9.85 17.02 -4.65
CA LEU A 2 -9.41 16.34 -3.41
C LEU A 2 -9.02 17.31 -2.28
N ASN A 3 -8.31 18.39 -2.61
CA ASN A 3 -7.96 19.44 -1.63
C ASN A 3 -9.21 20.15 -1.06
N THR A 4 -10.25 20.29 -1.87
CA THR A 4 -11.53 20.89 -1.43
C THR A 4 -12.26 19.92 -0.49
N LEU A 5 -12.37 18.64 -0.86
CA LEU A 5 -12.95 17.59 -0.02
C LEU A 5 -12.18 17.44 1.31
N GLN A 6 -10.85 17.52 1.25
CA GLN A 6 -10.00 17.50 2.44
C GLN A 6 -10.24 18.73 3.33
N ALA A 7 -10.28 19.92 2.74
CA ALA A 7 -10.51 21.17 3.47
C ALA A 7 -11.89 21.20 4.13
N ASN A 8 -12.89 20.61 3.48
CA ASN A 8 -14.26 20.50 3.98
C ASN A 8 -14.46 19.33 4.96
N GLY A 9 -13.46 18.45 5.16
CA GLY A 9 -13.61 17.24 5.98
C GLY A 9 -14.46 16.13 5.32
N GLU A 10 -14.76 16.23 4.02
CA GLU A 10 -15.62 15.31 3.27
C GLU A 10 -14.86 14.13 2.66
N LEU A 11 -13.51 14.18 2.67
CA LEU A 11 -12.68 13.13 2.10
C LEU A 11 -12.79 11.85 2.95
N ASN A 12 -13.18 10.74 2.31
CA ASN A 12 -13.43 9.46 2.97
C ASN A 12 -12.83 8.27 2.18
N ALA A 13 -13.00 7.06 2.73
CA ALA A 13 -12.48 5.82 2.16
C ALA A 13 -13.02 5.55 0.74
N THR A 14 -14.30 5.83 0.47
CA THR A 14 -14.92 5.60 -0.84
C THR A 14 -14.27 6.45 -1.94
N HIS A 15 -13.95 7.71 -1.64
CA HIS A 15 -13.23 8.57 -2.58
C HIS A 15 -11.84 8.01 -2.92
N ILE A 16 -11.20 7.38 -1.94
CA ILE A 16 -9.88 6.77 -2.12
C ILE A 16 -9.95 5.53 -2.99
N ASP A 17 -10.93 4.66 -2.74
CA ASP A 17 -11.12 3.45 -3.52
C ASP A 17 -11.46 3.78 -4.98
N GLN A 18 -12.30 4.79 -5.22
CA GLN A 18 -12.60 5.28 -6.57
C GLN A 18 -11.34 5.84 -7.26
N MET A 19 -10.52 6.61 -6.53
CA MET A 19 -9.26 7.13 -7.06
C MET A 19 -8.28 6.02 -7.39
N ALA A 20 -8.17 5.00 -6.54
CA ALA A 20 -7.31 3.84 -6.79
C ALA A 20 -7.72 3.10 -8.06
N ARG A 21 -9.03 2.88 -8.28
CA ARG A 21 -9.56 2.27 -9.50
C ARG A 21 -9.22 3.10 -10.74
N GLN A 22 -9.53 4.39 -10.75
CA GLN A 22 -9.27 5.25 -11.92
C GLN A 22 -7.79 5.29 -12.30
N ILE A 23 -6.90 5.31 -11.31
CA ILE A 23 -5.46 5.31 -11.54
C ILE A 23 -4.99 3.93 -12.01
N ALA A 24 -5.50 2.86 -11.42
CA ALA A 24 -5.18 1.49 -11.85
C ALA A 24 -5.63 1.24 -13.30
N ASP A 25 -6.88 1.60 -13.64
CA ASP A 25 -7.42 1.47 -14.99
C ASP A 25 -6.59 2.26 -16.00
N PHE A 26 -6.22 3.51 -15.66
CA PHE A 26 -5.35 4.32 -16.52
C PHE A 26 -3.99 3.65 -16.74
N HIS A 27 -3.40 3.06 -15.71
CA HIS A 27 -2.09 2.42 -15.82
C HIS A 27 -2.15 1.09 -16.58
N LEU A 28 -3.18 0.29 -16.38
CA LEU A 28 -3.38 -0.97 -17.10
C LEU A 28 -3.63 -0.75 -18.61
N GLN A 29 -4.23 0.39 -18.98
CA GLN A 29 -4.48 0.78 -20.37
C GLN A 29 -3.34 1.59 -21.00
N ALA A 30 -2.37 2.07 -20.22
CA ALA A 30 -1.27 2.87 -20.74
C ALA A 30 -0.39 2.05 -21.68
N PRO A 31 0.01 2.62 -22.86
CA PRO A 31 0.87 1.92 -23.78
C PRO A 31 2.23 1.62 -23.14
N ARG A 32 2.72 0.42 -23.36
CA ARG A 32 4.04 -0.01 -22.88
C ARG A 32 5.14 0.62 -23.73
N VAL A 33 6.17 1.13 -23.06
CA VAL A 33 7.32 1.73 -23.76
C VAL A 33 8.30 0.62 -24.16
N PRO A 34 8.81 0.61 -25.40
CA PRO A 34 9.80 -0.37 -25.85
C PRO A 34 11.05 -0.39 -24.97
N MET A 35 11.70 -1.56 -24.88
CA MET A 35 12.91 -1.75 -24.04
C MET A 35 14.07 -0.84 -24.42
N GLU A 36 14.16 -0.48 -25.70
CA GLU A 36 15.23 0.37 -26.26
C GLU A 36 15.01 1.86 -26.00
N HIS A 37 13.83 2.23 -25.46
CA HIS A 37 13.51 3.64 -25.22
C HIS A 37 14.42 4.21 -24.10
N PRO A 38 15.02 5.41 -24.29
CA PRO A 38 15.96 6.00 -23.34
C PRO A 38 15.33 6.36 -21.98
N LEU A 39 14.01 6.56 -21.93
CA LEU A 39 13.30 6.80 -20.68
C LEU A 39 13.15 5.51 -19.87
N GLY A 40 13.38 5.62 -18.55
CA GLY A 40 13.26 4.49 -17.62
C GLY A 40 14.52 3.60 -17.56
N THR A 41 15.64 4.01 -18.18
CA THR A 41 16.93 3.37 -17.91
C THR A 41 17.36 3.67 -16.47
N PRO A 42 18.12 2.77 -15.80
CA PRO A 42 18.65 3.03 -14.47
C PRO A 42 19.35 4.39 -14.37
N ASP A 43 20.19 4.73 -15.34
CA ASP A 43 20.92 6.00 -15.35
C ASP A 43 19.99 7.21 -15.47
N SER A 44 18.94 7.12 -16.29
CA SER A 44 17.94 8.19 -16.42
C SER A 44 17.13 8.42 -15.15
N VAL A 45 17.05 7.41 -14.28
CA VAL A 45 16.39 7.50 -12.96
C VAL A 45 17.34 8.13 -11.93
N MET A 46 18.61 7.73 -11.91
CA MET A 46 19.58 8.18 -10.90
C MET A 46 20.07 9.60 -11.12
N ALA A 47 20.24 10.03 -12.36
CA ALA A 47 20.75 11.38 -12.67
C ALA A 47 19.98 12.51 -11.97
N PRO A 48 18.63 12.61 -12.02
CA PRO A 48 17.89 13.63 -11.30
C PRO A 48 17.91 13.47 -9.76
N VAL A 49 18.19 12.26 -9.25
CA VAL A 49 18.37 12.03 -7.80
C VAL A 49 19.68 12.65 -7.34
N GLU A 50 20.80 12.36 -8.04
CA GLU A 50 22.10 12.96 -7.73
C GLU A 50 22.05 14.49 -7.86
N GLN A 51 21.44 15.01 -8.91
CA GLN A 51 21.28 16.44 -9.10
C GLN A 51 20.57 17.13 -7.91
N ASN A 52 19.64 16.46 -7.23
CA ASN A 52 18.99 17.05 -6.05
C ASN A 52 20.00 17.28 -4.92
N PHE A 53 20.89 16.33 -4.65
CA PHE A 53 21.91 16.46 -3.61
C PHE A 53 22.92 17.57 -3.94
N GLU A 54 23.38 17.64 -5.18
CA GLU A 54 24.27 18.70 -5.66
C GLU A 54 23.65 20.10 -5.49
N GLN A 55 22.37 20.22 -5.85
CA GLN A 55 21.65 21.50 -5.83
C GLN A 55 21.21 21.93 -4.42
N ILE A 56 21.01 20.99 -3.48
CA ILE A 56 20.65 21.29 -2.08
C ILE A 56 21.88 21.77 -1.30
N ARG A 57 23.03 21.10 -1.47
CA ARG A 57 24.24 21.28 -0.68
C ARG A 57 24.69 22.74 -0.50
N PRO A 58 24.69 23.62 -1.52
CA PRO A 58 25.13 25.02 -1.37
C PRO A 58 24.27 25.87 -0.42
N PHE A 59 23.04 25.45 -0.12
CA PHE A 59 22.13 26.18 0.78
C PHE A 59 22.34 25.81 2.26
N LEU A 60 23.14 24.76 2.55
CA LEU A 60 23.33 24.23 3.90
C LEU A 60 24.68 24.66 4.43
N SER A 61 24.67 25.16 5.66
CA SER A 61 25.89 25.50 6.42
C SER A 61 25.98 24.76 7.76
N ASP A 62 24.85 24.20 8.23
CA ASP A 62 24.79 23.43 9.46
C ASP A 62 25.38 22.03 9.23
N LYS A 63 26.28 21.61 10.12
CA LYS A 63 26.97 20.33 10.05
C LYS A 63 26.02 19.15 10.15
N VAL A 64 24.93 19.27 10.94
CA VAL A 64 23.92 18.21 11.11
C VAL A 64 23.11 18.04 9.82
N ASP A 65 22.69 19.14 9.20
CA ASP A 65 21.96 19.11 7.92
C ASP A 65 22.82 18.50 6.80
N LEU A 66 24.11 18.81 6.76
CA LEU A 66 25.06 18.24 5.79
C LEU A 66 25.28 16.75 6.00
N GLN A 67 25.45 16.30 7.26
CA GLN A 67 25.59 14.88 7.59
C GLN A 67 24.35 14.09 7.22
N GLN A 68 23.15 14.63 7.47
CA GLN A 68 21.89 14.01 7.07
C GLN A 68 21.78 13.90 5.53
N LEU A 69 22.18 14.96 4.82
CA LEU A 69 22.17 14.95 3.35
C LEU A 69 23.14 13.88 2.80
N ASP A 70 24.34 13.75 3.38
CA ASP A 70 25.34 12.75 3.00
C ASP A 70 24.83 11.32 3.25
N ALA A 71 24.20 11.08 4.40
CA ALA A 71 23.60 9.78 4.73
C ALA A 71 22.48 9.41 3.76
N LEU A 72 21.61 10.36 3.41
CA LEU A 72 20.55 10.16 2.43
C LEU A 72 21.09 9.89 1.03
N GLN A 73 22.19 10.57 0.62
CA GLN A 73 22.83 10.33 -0.66
C GLN A 73 23.47 8.92 -0.72
N ALA A 74 24.17 8.51 0.34
CA ALA A 74 24.73 7.17 0.45
C ALA A 74 23.64 6.08 0.40
N TRP A 75 22.54 6.29 1.14
CA TRP A 75 21.39 5.39 1.09
C TRP A 75 20.76 5.32 -0.31
N ALA A 76 20.60 6.46 -0.99
CA ALA A 76 20.02 6.49 -2.34
C ALA A 76 20.87 5.69 -3.33
N ARG A 77 22.21 5.82 -3.28
CA ARG A 77 23.15 5.06 -4.11
C ARG A 77 23.09 3.56 -3.83
N SER A 78 23.18 3.17 -2.57
CA SER A 78 23.09 1.77 -2.15
C SER A 78 21.74 1.16 -2.52
N SER A 79 20.64 1.89 -2.36
CA SER A 79 19.31 1.45 -2.78
C SER A 79 19.23 1.31 -4.29
N PHE A 80 19.80 2.23 -5.05
CA PHE A 80 19.85 2.16 -6.50
C PHE A 80 20.58 0.92 -6.98
N GLU A 81 21.76 0.62 -6.43
CA GLU A 81 22.53 -0.58 -6.76
C GLU A 81 21.74 -1.86 -6.49
N ARG A 82 21.12 -1.96 -5.31
CA ARG A 82 20.29 -3.11 -4.91
C ARG A 82 19.07 -3.30 -5.82
N LEU A 83 18.47 -2.21 -6.27
CA LEU A 83 17.24 -2.20 -7.06
C LEU A 83 17.48 -2.30 -8.59
N GLN A 84 18.73 -2.33 -9.04
CA GLN A 84 19.04 -2.44 -10.49
C GLN A 84 18.40 -3.67 -11.16
N GLY A 85 18.33 -4.79 -10.44
CA GLY A 85 17.63 -6.00 -10.90
C GLY A 85 16.15 -5.75 -11.13
N CYS A 86 15.49 -5.07 -10.19
CA CYS A 86 14.07 -4.75 -10.27
C CYS A 86 13.74 -3.83 -11.44
N TRP A 87 14.57 -2.83 -11.74
CA TRP A 87 14.35 -1.99 -12.92
C TRP A 87 14.57 -2.73 -14.23
N LYS A 88 15.50 -3.69 -14.29
CA LYS A 88 15.73 -4.51 -15.47
C LYS A 88 14.60 -5.53 -15.71
N SER A 89 14.10 -6.17 -14.65
CA SER A 89 12.98 -7.12 -14.73
C SER A 89 11.62 -6.43 -14.89
N ALA A 90 11.44 -5.26 -14.31
CA ALA A 90 10.24 -4.45 -14.46
C ALA A 90 10.08 -3.86 -15.88
N ARG A 91 11.14 -3.76 -16.67
CA ARG A 91 11.10 -3.23 -18.05
C ARG A 91 10.17 -3.95 -19.01
N PRO A 92 10.05 -5.29 -19.04
CA PRO A 92 9.13 -5.99 -19.95
C PRO A 92 7.67 -5.95 -19.46
N MET A 93 7.44 -5.89 -18.13
CA MET A 93 6.10 -5.85 -17.52
C MET A 93 5.67 -4.43 -17.13
N ALA A 94 6.61 -3.66 -16.67
CA ALA A 94 6.45 -2.24 -16.36
C ALA A 94 7.11 -1.47 -17.50
N SER A 95 6.43 -1.30 -18.55
CA SER A 95 6.40 -0.03 -19.25
C SER A 95 6.84 1.11 -18.32
N SER A 96 7.22 2.25 -18.86
CA SER A 96 7.28 3.56 -18.20
C SER A 96 6.15 3.83 -17.17
N VAL A 97 5.16 2.95 -17.09
CA VAL A 97 4.08 2.93 -16.13
C VAL A 97 4.61 2.72 -14.72
N SER A 98 5.52 1.81 -14.41
CA SER A 98 6.00 1.61 -13.03
C SER A 98 6.82 2.81 -12.54
N ALA A 99 7.72 3.34 -13.36
CA ALA A 99 8.43 4.58 -13.02
C ALA A 99 7.50 5.80 -13.07
N THR A 100 6.57 5.88 -14.05
CA THR A 100 5.56 6.95 -14.14
C THR A 100 4.49 6.79 -13.08
N VAL A 101 4.12 5.57 -12.68
CA VAL A 101 3.19 5.28 -11.58
C VAL A 101 3.79 5.73 -10.27
N THR A 102 5.01 5.32 -9.95
CA THR A 102 5.67 5.74 -8.72
C THR A 102 5.90 7.24 -8.76
N PHE A 103 6.23 7.83 -9.90
CA PHE A 103 6.35 9.27 -10.09
C PHE A 103 4.99 9.99 -9.99
N THR A 104 3.92 9.43 -10.53
CA THR A 104 2.56 9.98 -10.47
C THR A 104 1.94 9.76 -9.09
N TRP A 105 2.17 8.60 -8.49
CA TRP A 105 1.78 8.25 -7.14
C TRP A 105 2.32 9.23 -6.11
N GLN A 106 3.63 9.45 -6.13
CA GLN A 106 4.26 10.38 -5.22
C GLN A 106 3.78 11.81 -5.48
N ARG A 107 3.56 12.19 -6.72
CA ARG A 107 2.92 13.46 -7.07
C ARG A 107 1.52 13.62 -6.48
N HIS A 108 0.76 12.55 -6.31
CA HIS A 108 -0.55 12.57 -5.66
C HIS A 108 -0.44 12.53 -4.13
N LEU A 109 0.48 11.73 -3.56
CA LEU A 109 0.73 11.69 -2.13
C LEU A 109 1.34 13.00 -1.61
N ASP A 110 2.26 13.63 -2.33
CA ASP A 110 2.85 14.93 -1.97
C ASP A 110 1.82 16.05 -1.95
N ARG A 111 0.81 15.98 -2.81
CA ARG A 111 -0.35 16.85 -2.77
C ARG A 111 -1.21 16.68 -1.54
N TRP A 112 -1.30 15.46 -1.06
CA TRP A 112 -2.00 15.12 0.16
C TRP A 112 -1.31 15.68 1.40
N GLN A 113 -0.01 15.88 1.33
CA GLN A 113 0.79 16.46 2.42
C GLN A 113 0.89 17.98 2.38
N GLY A 114 0.21 18.65 1.47
CA GLY A 114 -0.01 20.10 1.56
C GLY A 114 0.77 20.99 0.60
N SER A 115 0.72 20.74 -0.69
CA SER A 115 1.16 21.76 -1.64
C SER A 115 0.34 21.77 -2.94
N ASP A 116 0.02 23.00 -3.38
CA ASP A 116 -0.67 23.30 -4.63
C ASP A 116 -0.04 22.64 -5.85
N PHE A 117 -0.78 21.76 -6.51
CA PHE A 117 -0.43 21.29 -7.85
C PHE A 117 -1.64 21.17 -8.78
N ARG A 118 -1.49 21.64 -10.02
CA ARG A 118 -2.54 21.60 -11.04
C ARG A 118 -2.49 20.29 -11.83
N LEU A 119 -3.53 19.49 -11.72
CA LEU A 119 -3.80 18.31 -12.55
C LEU A 119 -4.27 18.75 -13.94
N HIS A 120 -3.39 18.86 -14.93
CA HIS A 120 -3.83 19.23 -16.28
C HIS A 120 -4.38 18.07 -17.13
N ARG A 121 -4.24 16.79 -16.73
CA ARG A 121 -4.73 15.66 -17.54
C ARG A 121 -5.86 14.83 -16.91
N VAL A 122 -6.03 14.80 -15.59
CA VAL A 122 -7.21 14.15 -14.94
C VAL A 122 -8.43 15.08 -14.95
N GLN A 123 -8.25 16.36 -15.28
CA GLN A 123 -9.33 17.35 -15.31
C GLN A 123 -10.40 17.13 -16.40
N ARG A 124 -10.18 16.24 -17.37
CA ARG A 124 -11.21 15.96 -18.41
C ARG A 124 -12.34 15.04 -17.94
N ALA A 125 -12.18 14.38 -16.79
CA ALA A 125 -13.21 13.49 -16.27
C ALA A 125 -14.15 14.14 -15.23
N PHE A 126 -13.90 15.39 -14.80
CA PHE A 126 -14.74 16.06 -13.81
C PHE A 126 -15.01 17.53 -14.20
N PRO A 127 -16.27 18.02 -14.14
CA PRO A 127 -16.61 19.41 -14.42
C PRO A 127 -15.96 20.35 -13.41
N THR A 128 -15.29 21.38 -13.91
CA THR A 128 -14.60 22.39 -13.09
C THR A 128 -15.51 23.58 -12.82
N ASP A 129 -15.76 23.89 -11.56
CA ASP A 129 -16.27 25.21 -11.17
C ASP A 129 -15.10 26.16 -10.83
N ARG A 130 -15.11 27.36 -11.44
CA ARG A 130 -13.99 28.33 -11.46
C ARG A 130 -13.90 29.25 -10.25
N ARG A 131 -14.66 29.07 -9.17
CA ARG A 131 -14.87 30.08 -8.13
C ARG A 131 -14.05 30.05 -6.85
N LEU A 132 -13.09 29.10 -6.68
CA LEU A 132 -12.34 28.97 -5.41
C LEU A 132 -10.84 29.25 -5.56
N ARG A 133 -10.50 30.52 -5.84
CA ARG A 133 -9.11 31.00 -5.88
C ARG A 133 -8.81 32.02 -4.77
N ARG A 134 -9.16 31.84 -3.55
CA ARG A 134 -8.65 32.73 -2.47
C ARG A 134 -9.05 32.20 -1.10
N HIS A 135 -8.27 31.28 -0.54
CA HIS A 135 -8.10 31.25 0.92
C HIS A 135 -6.85 30.42 1.21
N GLY A 136 -5.87 31.06 1.87
CA GLY A 136 -4.65 30.43 2.34
C GLY A 136 -4.97 29.29 3.31
N LEU A 137 -4.28 28.17 3.12
CA LEU A 137 -4.42 27.00 4.00
C LEU A 137 -3.80 27.31 5.37
N PRO A 138 -4.48 27.03 6.48
CA PRO A 138 -3.88 27.13 7.80
C PRO A 138 -2.73 26.12 7.96
N GLY A 139 -1.72 26.55 8.68
CA GLY A 139 -0.41 25.96 8.90
C GLY A 139 -0.31 24.44 8.95
N HIS A 140 0.80 23.97 8.38
CA HIS A 140 1.25 22.60 8.42
C HIS A 140 1.63 22.20 9.85
N GLY A 141 0.71 21.56 10.56
CA GLY A 141 1.02 20.82 11.78
C GLY A 141 1.49 19.40 11.44
N PRO A 142 2.39 18.79 12.22
CA PRO A 142 2.81 17.42 12.01
C PRO A 142 1.63 16.46 12.18
N GLY A 143 1.31 15.71 11.10
CA GLY A 143 0.52 14.50 11.15
C GLY A 143 -0.98 14.65 11.41
N ARG A 144 -1.76 14.67 10.33
CA ARG A 144 -3.17 14.27 10.42
C ARG A 144 -3.23 12.73 10.28
N PRO A 145 -3.40 11.96 11.37
CA PRO A 145 -3.30 10.49 11.34
C PRO A 145 -4.24 9.85 10.31
N TRP A 146 -5.44 10.40 10.14
CA TRP A 146 -6.44 9.90 9.20
C TRP A 146 -6.00 9.99 7.72
N LEU A 147 -5.19 11.00 7.33
CA LEU A 147 -4.64 11.06 5.97
C LEU A 147 -3.62 9.94 5.71
N LYS A 148 -2.86 9.57 6.74
CA LYS A 148 -1.93 8.45 6.67
C LYS A 148 -2.68 7.13 6.45
N CYS A 149 -3.81 6.93 7.15
CA CYS A 149 -4.68 5.77 6.95
C CYS A 149 -5.22 5.71 5.51
N LEU A 150 -5.70 6.83 4.99
CA LEU A 150 -6.22 6.89 3.61
C LEU A 150 -5.12 6.66 2.56
N ALA A 151 -3.91 7.17 2.76
CA ALA A 151 -2.77 6.92 1.87
C ALA A 151 -2.39 5.43 1.85
N ARG A 152 -2.37 4.78 3.00
CA ARG A 152 -2.12 3.34 3.15
C ARG A 152 -3.20 2.51 2.46
N ARG A 153 -4.47 2.88 2.64
CA ARG A 153 -5.62 2.27 1.95
C ARG A 153 -5.47 2.38 0.43
N PHE A 154 -5.12 3.55 -0.07
CA PHE A 154 -4.90 3.76 -1.49
C PHE A 154 -3.82 2.82 -2.04
N ILE A 155 -2.66 2.71 -1.38
CA ILE A 155 -1.56 1.82 -1.79
C ILE A 155 -2.05 0.37 -1.88
N SER A 156 -2.67 -0.13 -0.82
CA SER A 156 -3.15 -1.51 -0.77
C SER A 156 -4.20 -1.79 -1.86
N GLN A 157 -5.15 -0.88 -2.07
CA GLN A 157 -6.18 -1.02 -3.11
C GLN A 157 -5.59 -0.98 -4.53
N TYR A 158 -4.64 -0.09 -4.78
CA TYR A 158 -3.97 -0.02 -6.07
C TYR A 158 -3.23 -1.32 -6.40
N LEU A 159 -2.48 -1.86 -5.44
CA LEU A 159 -1.76 -3.13 -5.61
C LEU A 159 -2.71 -4.30 -5.85
N GLU A 160 -3.83 -4.33 -5.12
CA GLU A 160 -4.88 -5.33 -5.31
C GLU A 160 -5.48 -5.26 -6.73
N LEU A 161 -5.69 -4.06 -7.26
CA LEU A 161 -6.26 -3.87 -8.61
C LEU A 161 -5.26 -4.20 -9.73
N THR A 162 -4.00 -3.82 -9.56
CA THR A 162 -2.97 -3.97 -10.61
C THR A 162 -2.19 -5.26 -10.54
N GLY A 163 -2.04 -5.87 -9.36
CA GLY A 163 -1.16 -7.00 -9.11
C GLY A 163 0.34 -6.65 -9.08
N ASP A 164 0.70 -5.37 -9.12
CA ASP A 164 2.09 -4.88 -9.18
C ASP A 164 2.73 -4.85 -7.78
N TYR A 165 2.82 -6.00 -7.11
CA TYR A 165 3.44 -6.09 -5.79
C TYR A 165 4.98 -5.95 -5.84
N GLU A 166 5.60 -6.26 -6.96
CA GLU A 166 7.05 -6.08 -7.17
C GLU A 166 7.44 -4.60 -7.18
N GLY A 167 6.57 -3.73 -7.68
CA GLY A 167 6.76 -2.28 -7.67
C GLY A 167 6.92 -1.66 -6.28
N LEU A 168 6.52 -2.36 -5.21
CA LEU A 168 6.73 -1.92 -3.83
C LEU A 168 8.20 -1.73 -3.46
N GLU A 169 9.10 -2.53 -4.04
CA GLU A 169 10.54 -2.41 -3.77
C GLU A 169 11.08 -1.02 -4.16
N LEU A 170 10.49 -0.42 -5.21
CA LEU A 170 10.86 0.90 -5.70
C LEU A 170 10.17 2.04 -4.93
N LEU A 171 9.07 1.76 -4.24
CA LEU A 171 8.21 2.78 -3.66
C LEU A 171 8.93 3.68 -2.65
N ASN A 172 9.69 3.10 -1.72
CA ASN A 172 10.40 3.88 -0.70
C ASN A 172 11.52 4.74 -1.30
N PHE A 173 12.24 4.23 -2.32
CA PHE A 173 13.24 4.99 -3.06
C PHE A 173 12.62 6.26 -3.69
N TYR A 174 11.52 6.10 -4.40
CA TYR A 174 10.84 7.23 -5.03
C TYR A 174 10.19 8.18 -4.03
N LYS A 175 9.68 7.68 -2.89
CA LYS A 175 9.15 8.53 -1.81
C LYS A 175 10.24 9.42 -1.23
N ALA A 176 11.42 8.87 -0.94
CA ALA A 176 12.57 9.63 -0.47
C ALA A 176 13.04 10.66 -1.52
N TYR A 177 13.17 10.23 -2.78
CA TYR A 177 13.51 11.13 -3.90
C TYR A 177 12.54 12.32 -3.98
N ARG A 178 11.23 12.06 -3.91
CA ARG A 178 10.22 13.13 -3.98
C ARG A 178 10.25 14.06 -2.76
N ALA A 179 10.50 13.53 -1.57
CA ALA A 179 10.68 14.36 -0.39
C ALA A 179 11.89 15.30 -0.56
N LEU A 180 13.01 14.81 -1.10
CA LEU A 180 14.19 15.63 -1.43
C LEU A 180 13.91 16.68 -2.52
N VAL A 181 13.13 16.35 -3.55
CA VAL A 181 12.66 17.35 -4.52
C VAL A 181 11.89 18.48 -3.83
N ARG A 182 11.03 18.16 -2.85
CA ARG A 182 10.29 19.16 -2.08
C ARG A 182 11.20 19.98 -1.17
N ALA A 183 12.17 19.33 -0.55
CA ALA A 183 13.22 20.01 0.23
C ALA A 183 13.99 21.03 -0.63
N LYS A 184 14.41 20.63 -1.83
CA LYS A 184 15.08 21.50 -2.79
C LYS A 184 14.20 22.69 -3.21
N VAL A 185 12.94 22.42 -3.60
CA VAL A 185 12.01 23.50 -4.02
C VAL A 185 11.79 24.49 -2.88
N ALA A 186 11.71 24.06 -1.63
CA ALA A 186 11.62 24.97 -0.49
C ALA A 186 12.85 25.89 -0.41
N LEU A 187 14.06 25.36 -0.57
CA LEU A 187 15.29 26.17 -0.56
C LEU A 187 15.34 27.14 -1.74
N PHE A 188 14.97 26.72 -2.94
CA PHE A 188 14.93 27.56 -4.15
C PHE A 188 13.90 28.67 -4.09
N SER A 189 12.85 28.50 -3.26
CA SER A 189 11.83 29.53 -3.05
C SER A 189 12.26 30.61 -2.06
N MET A 190 13.47 30.51 -1.49
CA MET A 190 14.02 31.51 -0.57
C MET A 190 14.45 32.75 -1.38
N PRO A 191 13.95 33.94 -1.03
CA PRO A 191 14.39 35.18 -1.67
C PRO A 191 15.90 35.39 -1.48
N ALA A 192 16.54 36.05 -2.46
CA ALA A 192 17.98 36.35 -2.37
C ALA A 192 18.31 37.30 -1.21
N ASP A 193 17.37 38.17 -0.88
CA ASP A 193 17.41 39.16 0.20
C ASP A 193 16.71 38.67 1.49
N ALA A 194 16.48 37.36 1.62
CA ALA A 194 15.79 36.77 2.77
C ALA A 194 16.46 37.17 4.10
N ASP A 195 15.65 37.71 5.00
CA ASP A 195 16.05 38.01 6.36
C ASP A 195 16.31 36.73 7.21
N GLY A 196 16.79 36.90 8.43
CA GLY A 196 17.09 35.79 9.32
C GLY A 196 15.86 34.91 9.64
N VAL A 197 14.67 35.50 9.76
CA VAL A 197 13.43 34.80 10.08
C VAL A 197 12.94 33.99 8.87
N GLN A 198 12.98 34.57 7.68
CA GLN A 198 12.63 33.91 6.43
C GLN A 198 13.58 32.74 6.15
N ARG A 199 14.88 32.93 6.33
CA ARG A 199 15.90 31.89 6.20
C ARG A 199 15.67 30.74 7.18
N ALA A 200 15.42 31.03 8.46
CA ALA A 200 15.14 30.04 9.48
C ALA A 200 13.84 29.24 9.17
N THR A 201 12.81 29.91 8.65
CA THR A 201 11.55 29.28 8.25
C THR A 201 11.74 28.36 7.06
N THR A 202 12.52 28.76 6.06
CA THR A 202 12.86 27.93 4.90
C THR A 202 13.68 26.72 5.31
N LEU A 203 14.71 26.88 6.14
CA LEU A 203 15.50 25.76 6.64
C LEU A 203 14.68 24.79 7.49
N ARG A 204 13.73 25.27 8.30
CA ARG A 204 12.80 24.39 9.02
C ARG A 204 11.94 23.57 8.04
N THR A 205 11.47 24.19 6.95
CA THR A 205 10.70 23.48 5.91
C THR A 205 11.56 22.43 5.20
N TYR A 206 12.82 22.78 4.87
CA TYR A 206 13.81 21.83 4.35
C TYR A 206 13.98 20.62 5.28
N ARG A 207 14.27 20.86 6.57
CA ARG A 207 14.47 19.81 7.59
C ARG A 207 13.27 18.88 7.71
N ASN A 208 12.05 19.43 7.64
CA ASN A 208 10.84 18.60 7.66
C ASN A 208 10.79 17.61 6.48
N TYR A 209 11.17 18.05 5.27
CA TYR A 209 11.23 17.16 4.11
C TYR A 209 12.44 16.23 4.14
N ALA A 210 13.58 16.65 4.64
CA ALA A 210 14.75 15.80 4.81
C ALA A 210 14.48 14.68 5.83
N ASN A 211 13.88 15.00 6.97
CA ASN A 211 13.44 14.01 7.97
C ASN A 211 12.40 13.04 7.39
N LEU A 212 11.49 13.54 6.54
CA LEU A 212 10.55 12.68 5.84
C LEU A 212 11.26 11.73 4.88
N ALA A 213 12.26 12.21 4.12
CA ALA A 213 13.08 11.36 3.25
C ALA A 213 13.82 10.28 4.04
N GLU A 214 14.40 10.65 5.17
CA GLU A 214 15.09 9.73 6.07
C GLU A 214 14.17 8.67 6.66
N SER A 215 12.92 9.02 6.98
CA SER A 215 11.93 8.06 7.47
C SER A 215 11.60 6.95 6.45
N TYR A 216 11.87 7.17 5.17
CA TYR A 216 11.71 6.17 4.11
C TYR A 216 12.97 5.31 3.89
N SER A 217 14.12 5.73 4.42
CA SER A 217 15.36 4.96 4.36
C SER A 217 15.44 3.87 5.44
N ALA A 218 14.71 4.02 6.54
CA ALA A 218 14.61 3.00 7.56
C ALA A 218 13.66 1.89 7.11
N ILE A 219 14.06 0.63 7.35
CA ILE A 219 13.15 -0.52 7.16
C ILE A 219 12.24 -0.55 8.40
N PRO A 220 10.94 -0.28 8.25
CA PRO A 220 10.02 -0.34 9.37
C PRO A 220 9.88 -1.79 9.87
N SER A 221 9.38 -1.96 11.09
CA SER A 221 8.98 -3.26 11.60
C SER A 221 7.97 -3.91 10.64
N ARG A 222 8.15 -5.19 10.35
CA ARG A 222 7.33 -5.96 9.42
C ARG A 222 6.68 -7.11 10.16
N LEU A 223 5.53 -7.56 9.68
CA LEU A 223 4.88 -8.76 10.16
C LEU A 223 4.14 -9.44 8.99
N LEU A 224 3.94 -10.74 9.09
CA LEU A 224 3.01 -11.48 8.28
C LEU A 224 1.79 -11.82 9.12
N ALA A 225 0.62 -11.31 8.76
CA ALA A 225 -0.64 -11.68 9.35
C ALA A 225 -1.47 -12.52 8.38
N ILE A 226 -2.18 -13.50 8.88
CA ILE A 226 -3.23 -14.21 8.13
C ILE A 226 -4.57 -14.01 8.83
N THR A 227 -5.65 -13.92 8.08
CA THR A 227 -7.00 -14.04 8.63
C THR A 227 -7.37 -15.53 8.71
N HIS A 228 -8.09 -15.94 9.74
CA HIS A 228 -8.62 -17.29 9.89
C HIS A 228 -10.12 -17.21 10.15
N GLY A 229 -10.91 -18.08 9.50
CA GLY A 229 -12.35 -18.16 9.68
C GLY A 229 -13.11 -18.36 8.38
N VAL A 230 -14.39 -18.74 8.49
CA VAL A 230 -15.26 -19.01 7.33
C VAL A 230 -15.54 -17.77 6.50
N SER A 231 -16.08 -17.95 5.30
CA SER A 231 -16.51 -16.83 4.47
C SER A 231 -17.60 -16.00 5.18
N ALA A 232 -17.69 -14.71 4.83
CA ALA A 232 -18.62 -13.73 5.42
C ALA A 232 -18.45 -13.43 6.92
N VAL A 233 -17.43 -13.95 7.62
CA VAL A 233 -17.18 -13.68 9.05
C VAL A 233 -16.52 -12.30 9.32
N GLY A 234 -16.33 -11.44 8.31
CA GLY A 234 -15.75 -10.11 8.48
C GLY A 234 -14.23 -10.01 8.30
N LYS A 235 -13.55 -11.07 7.79
CA LYS A 235 -12.08 -11.10 7.57
C LYS A 235 -11.53 -9.91 6.80
N SER A 236 -12.19 -9.56 5.69
CA SER A 236 -11.71 -8.44 4.84
C SER A 236 -11.81 -7.08 5.53
N HIS A 237 -12.78 -6.91 6.43
CA HIS A 237 -12.85 -5.73 7.29
C HIS A 237 -11.67 -5.69 8.27
N VAL A 238 -11.38 -6.80 8.94
CA VAL A 238 -10.23 -6.97 9.84
C VAL A 238 -8.92 -6.69 9.13
N ALA A 239 -8.71 -7.27 7.94
CA ALA A 239 -7.52 -7.04 7.12
C ALA A 239 -7.37 -5.56 6.74
N MET A 240 -8.46 -4.88 6.36
CA MET A 240 -8.44 -3.46 6.01
C MET A 240 -8.08 -2.58 7.20
N ARG A 241 -8.49 -2.92 8.43
CA ARG A 241 -8.07 -2.22 9.64
C ARG A 241 -6.54 -2.28 9.84
N LEU A 242 -5.89 -3.42 9.54
CA LEU A 242 -4.43 -3.52 9.56
C LEU A 242 -3.77 -2.66 8.47
N VAL A 243 -4.35 -2.62 7.27
CA VAL A 243 -3.88 -1.73 6.20
C VAL A 243 -3.86 -0.28 6.68
N GLU A 244 -4.98 0.21 7.18
CA GLU A 244 -5.14 1.60 7.58
C GLU A 244 -4.26 1.96 8.79
N ALA A 245 -4.21 1.10 9.79
CA ALA A 245 -3.53 1.37 11.05
C ALA A 245 -2.02 1.14 11.01
N LEU A 246 -1.54 0.10 10.31
CA LEU A 246 -0.14 -0.33 10.31
C LEU A 246 0.55 -0.13 8.95
N GLY A 247 -0.20 0.10 7.88
CA GLY A 247 0.33 0.17 6.52
C GLY A 247 0.64 -1.21 5.94
N ALA A 248 -0.04 -2.23 6.42
CA ALA A 248 0.04 -3.56 5.82
C ALA A 248 -0.51 -3.55 4.39
N VAL A 249 0.08 -4.37 3.53
CA VAL A 249 -0.47 -4.67 2.21
C VAL A 249 -1.43 -5.83 2.34
N ARG A 250 -2.68 -5.65 1.93
CA ARG A 250 -3.66 -6.72 1.91
C ARG A 250 -3.56 -7.50 0.60
N VAL A 251 -3.52 -8.82 0.70
CA VAL A 251 -3.56 -9.74 -0.44
C VAL A 251 -4.76 -10.66 -0.28
N ARG A 252 -5.72 -10.60 -1.21
CA ARG A 252 -6.99 -11.34 -1.13
C ARG A 252 -6.95 -12.60 -1.99
N SER A 253 -7.32 -13.73 -1.39
CA SER A 253 -7.40 -15.02 -2.09
C SER A 253 -8.36 -14.98 -3.29
N ASP A 254 -9.52 -14.35 -3.13
CA ASP A 254 -10.53 -14.30 -4.20
C ASP A 254 -10.07 -13.47 -5.39
N VAL A 255 -9.31 -12.39 -5.14
CA VAL A 255 -8.74 -11.54 -6.20
C VAL A 255 -7.61 -12.27 -6.94
N GLU A 256 -6.67 -12.87 -6.20
CA GLU A 256 -5.55 -13.58 -6.82
C GLU A 256 -6.00 -14.85 -7.55
N ARG A 257 -7.02 -15.54 -7.04
CA ARG A 257 -7.65 -16.67 -7.74
C ARG A 257 -8.25 -16.23 -9.07
N LYS A 258 -9.03 -15.14 -9.08
CA LYS A 258 -9.60 -14.58 -10.32
C LYS A 258 -8.50 -14.10 -11.28
N ARG A 259 -7.38 -13.61 -10.77
CA ARG A 259 -6.22 -13.22 -11.61
C ARG A 259 -5.51 -14.42 -12.22
N LEU A 260 -5.35 -15.51 -11.48
CA LEU A 260 -4.70 -16.73 -11.97
C LEU A 260 -5.56 -17.47 -13.02
N PHE A 261 -6.87 -17.52 -12.80
CA PHE A 261 -7.76 -18.38 -13.57
C PHE A 261 -8.83 -17.61 -14.37
N GLY A 262 -8.83 -16.29 -14.35
CA GLY A 262 -9.87 -15.44 -14.95
C GLY A 262 -10.04 -15.59 -16.46
N GLU A 263 -8.97 -15.87 -17.21
CA GLU A 263 -9.05 -16.13 -18.65
C GLU A 263 -9.71 -17.49 -18.97
N GLN A 264 -9.55 -18.48 -18.09
CA GLN A 264 -10.20 -19.80 -18.22
C GLN A 264 -11.70 -19.71 -17.92
N GLN A 265 -12.16 -18.80 -17.05
CA GLN A 265 -13.58 -18.55 -16.79
C GLN A 265 -14.34 -18.04 -18.01
N GLN A 266 -13.69 -17.25 -18.87
CA GLN A 266 -14.33 -16.77 -20.11
C GLN A 266 -14.45 -17.86 -21.17
N ALA A 267 -13.54 -18.84 -21.17
CA ALA A 267 -13.59 -19.98 -22.07
C ALA A 267 -14.62 -21.05 -21.66
N ASP A 268 -14.82 -21.22 -20.34
CA ASP A 268 -15.69 -22.25 -19.75
C ASP A 268 -17.05 -21.73 -19.27
N ALA A 269 -17.51 -20.58 -19.75
CA ALA A 269 -18.80 -19.97 -19.35
C ALA A 269 -20.05 -20.86 -19.55
N GLY A 270 -19.88 -22.08 -20.07
CA GLY A 270 -20.90 -23.12 -20.20
C GLY A 270 -20.86 -24.23 -19.12
N GLN A 271 -19.82 -24.31 -18.27
CA GLN A 271 -19.69 -25.31 -17.20
C GLN A 271 -19.31 -24.64 -15.88
N LEU A 272 -20.26 -23.92 -15.32
CA LEU A 272 -20.19 -23.31 -13.99
C LEU A 272 -20.12 -24.40 -12.93
N SER A 273 -19.01 -24.52 -12.21
CA SER A 273 -18.92 -24.91 -10.79
C SER A 273 -17.77 -25.80 -10.34
N THR A 274 -16.95 -26.38 -11.23
CA THR A 274 -15.90 -27.33 -10.81
C THR A 274 -14.46 -26.85 -10.97
N GLY A 275 -14.16 -25.91 -11.88
CA GLY A 275 -12.78 -25.67 -12.29
C GLY A 275 -11.91 -24.81 -11.34
N ILE A 276 -12.41 -23.68 -10.83
CA ILE A 276 -11.56 -22.72 -10.07
C ILE A 276 -11.60 -22.90 -8.55
N TYR A 277 -12.53 -23.72 -8.04
CA TYR A 277 -12.62 -24.08 -6.62
C TYR A 277 -12.13 -25.51 -6.35
N ASP A 278 -11.50 -26.13 -7.34
CA ASP A 278 -10.80 -27.40 -7.23
C ASP A 278 -9.66 -27.33 -6.22
N GLN A 279 -9.24 -28.48 -5.71
CA GLN A 279 -8.17 -28.60 -4.73
C GLN A 279 -6.83 -28.07 -5.29
N ASP A 280 -6.54 -28.32 -6.57
CA ASP A 280 -5.34 -27.84 -7.26
C ASP A 280 -5.36 -26.31 -7.46
N ALA A 281 -6.48 -25.76 -7.87
CA ALA A 281 -6.65 -24.32 -7.98
C ALA A 281 -6.56 -23.59 -6.62
N SER A 282 -7.05 -24.25 -5.56
CA SER A 282 -6.90 -23.77 -4.21
C SER A 282 -5.42 -23.76 -3.78
N ALA A 283 -4.70 -24.86 -3.99
CA ALA A 283 -3.27 -24.96 -3.69
C ALA A 283 -2.45 -23.91 -4.44
N ALA A 284 -2.68 -23.75 -5.73
CA ALA A 284 -2.03 -22.72 -6.55
C ALA A 284 -2.32 -21.30 -6.05
N THR A 285 -3.56 -21.02 -5.62
CA THR A 285 -3.93 -19.73 -5.04
C THR A 285 -3.14 -19.45 -3.76
N TYR A 286 -3.08 -20.40 -2.81
CA TYR A 286 -2.32 -20.21 -1.58
C TYR A 286 -0.82 -20.06 -1.83
N LEU A 287 -0.26 -20.84 -2.76
CA LEU A 287 1.13 -20.67 -3.19
C LEU A 287 1.38 -19.24 -3.68
N ARG A 288 0.49 -18.73 -4.55
CA ARG A 288 0.58 -17.34 -5.04
C ARG A 288 0.50 -16.30 -3.93
N LEU A 289 -0.38 -16.49 -2.94
CA LEU A 289 -0.46 -15.61 -1.77
C LEU A 289 0.87 -15.58 -1.00
N HIS A 290 1.51 -16.73 -0.82
CA HIS A 290 2.79 -16.85 -0.12
C HIS A 290 3.95 -16.20 -0.89
N GLU A 291 4.00 -16.35 -2.22
CA GLU A 291 4.97 -15.65 -3.09
C GLU A 291 4.84 -14.13 -2.99
N ILE A 292 3.61 -13.62 -3.08
CA ILE A 292 3.33 -12.19 -2.93
C ILE A 292 3.72 -11.72 -1.52
N ALA A 293 3.38 -12.47 -0.47
CA ALA A 293 3.77 -12.13 0.90
C ALA A 293 5.28 -11.99 1.05
N ALA A 294 6.05 -12.94 0.52
CA ALA A 294 7.51 -12.87 0.54
C ALA A 294 8.04 -11.64 -0.21
N THR A 295 7.44 -11.27 -1.34
CA THR A 295 7.79 -10.08 -2.12
C THR A 295 7.49 -8.79 -1.34
N VAL A 296 6.30 -8.66 -0.75
CA VAL A 296 5.90 -7.50 0.06
C VAL A 296 6.81 -7.33 1.28
N LEU A 297 7.14 -8.44 1.96
CA LEU A 297 8.02 -8.43 3.13
C LEU A 297 9.44 -8.04 2.77
N ARG A 298 9.99 -8.53 1.64
CA ARG A 298 11.31 -8.11 1.14
C ARG A 298 11.33 -6.62 0.79
N ALA A 299 10.24 -6.10 0.23
CA ALA A 299 10.09 -4.68 -0.05
C ALA A 299 10.01 -3.79 1.21
N GLY A 300 9.94 -4.38 2.41
CA GLY A 300 9.93 -3.65 3.68
C GLY A 300 8.55 -3.30 4.21
N PHE A 301 7.49 -3.96 3.73
CA PHE A 301 6.12 -3.68 4.16
C PHE A 301 5.54 -4.85 4.97
N PRO A 302 4.71 -4.58 5.99
CA PRO A 302 3.91 -5.63 6.60
C PRO A 302 2.85 -6.12 5.61
N VAL A 303 2.42 -7.39 5.75
CA VAL A 303 1.44 -8.01 4.86
C VAL A 303 0.34 -8.69 5.65
N VAL A 304 -0.88 -8.65 5.14
CA VAL A 304 -2.02 -9.43 5.63
C VAL A 304 -2.61 -10.24 4.48
N LEU A 305 -2.61 -11.56 4.64
CA LEU A 305 -3.22 -12.50 3.70
C LEU A 305 -4.69 -12.70 4.08
N ASP A 306 -5.58 -12.13 3.29
CA ASP A 306 -7.02 -12.16 3.49
C ASP A 306 -7.61 -13.39 2.78
N ALA A 307 -7.65 -14.51 3.51
CA ALA A 307 -8.16 -15.80 3.07
C ALA A 307 -8.77 -16.56 4.27
N THR A 308 -9.36 -17.71 4.00
CA THR A 308 -10.03 -18.51 5.05
C THR A 308 -9.05 -19.24 5.97
N TYR A 309 -7.94 -19.73 5.46
CA TYR A 309 -6.89 -20.48 6.17
C TYR A 309 -7.43 -21.60 7.07
N LEU A 310 -8.44 -22.34 6.59
CA LEU A 310 -9.16 -23.36 7.36
C LEU A 310 -8.33 -24.62 7.60
N LYS A 311 -7.35 -24.88 6.73
CA LYS A 311 -6.48 -26.04 6.80
C LYS A 311 -5.16 -25.71 7.51
N ARG A 312 -4.72 -26.64 8.36
CA ARG A 312 -3.44 -26.51 9.08
C ARG A 312 -2.25 -26.36 8.15
N GLU A 313 -2.22 -27.14 7.07
CA GLU A 313 -1.16 -27.07 6.05
C GLU A 313 -1.01 -25.67 5.47
N GLN A 314 -2.11 -25.01 5.15
CA GLN A 314 -2.10 -23.64 4.63
C GLN A 314 -1.50 -22.63 5.64
N ARG A 315 -1.86 -22.77 6.92
CA ARG A 315 -1.35 -21.91 8.00
C ARG A 315 0.13 -22.15 8.28
N GLN A 316 0.57 -23.41 8.25
CA GLN A 316 1.97 -23.78 8.41
C GLN A 316 2.83 -23.20 7.26
N ALA A 317 2.36 -23.30 6.02
CA ALA A 317 3.06 -22.72 4.88
C ALA A 317 3.19 -21.19 5.00
N ALA A 318 2.16 -20.49 5.51
CA ALA A 318 2.26 -19.06 5.79
C ALA A 318 3.26 -18.75 6.93
N ALA A 319 3.26 -19.54 7.99
CA ALA A 319 4.23 -19.40 9.10
C ALA A 319 5.67 -19.63 8.63
N GLU A 320 5.87 -20.55 7.69
CA GLU A 320 7.16 -20.80 7.08
C GLU A 320 7.68 -19.59 6.28
N VAL A 321 6.83 -18.91 5.49
CA VAL A 321 7.18 -17.66 4.83
C VAL A 321 7.62 -16.60 5.84
N ALA A 322 6.92 -16.45 6.96
CA ALA A 322 7.30 -15.52 8.02
C ALA A 322 8.67 -15.87 8.62
N SER A 323 8.92 -17.14 8.89
CA SER A 323 10.20 -17.66 9.40
C SER A 323 11.34 -17.39 8.41
N GLN A 324 11.15 -17.72 7.13
CA GLN A 324 12.17 -17.52 6.08
C GLN A 324 12.50 -16.04 5.85
N THR A 325 11.52 -15.15 6.04
CA THR A 325 11.72 -13.70 5.92
C THR A 325 12.13 -13.01 7.23
N GLY A 326 12.23 -13.76 8.32
CA GLY A 326 12.66 -13.27 9.63
C GLY A 326 11.69 -12.26 10.24
N VAL A 327 10.37 -12.46 10.07
CA VAL A 327 9.34 -11.54 10.58
C VAL A 327 8.38 -12.27 11.53
N PRO A 328 7.76 -11.57 12.49
CA PRO A 328 6.70 -12.13 13.32
C PRO A 328 5.52 -12.62 12.49
N PHE A 329 4.93 -13.74 12.94
CA PHE A 329 3.72 -14.33 12.38
C PHE A 329 2.52 -14.09 13.30
N LEU A 330 1.35 -13.77 12.72
CA LEU A 330 0.12 -13.53 13.46
C LEU A 330 -1.08 -14.18 12.78
N ILE A 331 -1.90 -14.90 13.53
CA ILE A 331 -3.18 -15.44 13.10
C ILE A 331 -4.30 -14.60 13.70
N LEU A 332 -5.10 -13.97 12.85
CA LEU A 332 -6.31 -13.22 13.25
C LEU A 332 -7.50 -14.17 13.16
N ASP A 333 -7.84 -14.80 14.28
CA ASP A 333 -8.93 -15.77 14.38
C ASP A 333 -10.28 -15.04 14.48
N CYS A 334 -10.91 -14.84 13.32
CA CYS A 334 -12.13 -14.05 13.16
C CYS A 334 -13.38 -14.83 13.53
N HIS A 335 -14.20 -14.26 14.39
CA HIS A 335 -15.45 -14.83 14.87
C HIS A 335 -16.60 -13.84 14.79
N ALA A 336 -17.78 -14.36 14.45
CA ALA A 336 -19.07 -13.69 14.61
C ALA A 336 -20.16 -14.74 14.90
N PRO A 337 -21.29 -14.35 15.51
CA PRO A 337 -22.44 -15.23 15.65
C PRO A 337 -23.00 -15.63 14.29
N GLU A 338 -23.53 -16.86 14.17
CA GLU A 338 -24.07 -17.38 12.90
C GLU A 338 -25.15 -16.50 12.30
N ALA A 339 -26.04 -15.94 13.12
CA ALA A 339 -27.09 -15.03 12.67
C ALA A 339 -26.53 -13.77 12.02
N VAL A 340 -25.38 -13.27 12.53
CA VAL A 340 -24.70 -12.09 11.96
C VAL A 340 -24.03 -12.45 10.63
N ILE A 341 -23.38 -13.62 10.55
CA ILE A 341 -22.77 -14.12 9.30
C ILE A 341 -23.84 -14.24 8.21
N ALA A 342 -25.02 -14.79 8.53
CA ALA A 342 -26.13 -14.92 7.60
C ALA A 342 -26.61 -13.54 7.09
N SER A 343 -26.83 -12.59 7.99
CA SER A 343 -27.23 -11.23 7.65
C SER A 343 -26.21 -10.52 6.75
N TRP A 344 -24.92 -10.64 7.05
CA TRP A 344 -23.86 -10.04 6.23
C TRP A 344 -23.76 -10.72 4.85
N LEU A 345 -24.04 -12.00 4.77
CA LEU A 345 -24.08 -12.71 3.49
C LEU A 345 -25.22 -12.19 2.61
N GLU A 346 -26.43 -12.01 3.17
CA GLU A 346 -27.61 -11.47 2.47
C GLU A 346 -27.33 -10.04 1.97
N GLN A 347 -26.78 -9.19 2.84
CA GLN A 347 -26.42 -7.82 2.46
C GLN A 347 -25.41 -7.80 1.32
N ARG A 348 -24.35 -8.62 1.37
CA ARG A 348 -23.33 -8.73 0.33
C ARG A 348 -23.92 -9.17 -1.02
N GLN A 349 -24.83 -10.14 -1.00
CA GLN A 349 -25.50 -10.61 -2.20
C GLN A 349 -26.39 -9.53 -2.83
N ALA A 350 -27.04 -8.71 -2.00
CA ALA A 350 -27.85 -7.58 -2.46
C ALA A 350 -26.98 -6.46 -3.08
N GLU A 351 -25.81 -6.20 -2.54
CA GLU A 351 -24.91 -5.13 -3.02
C GLU A 351 -24.10 -5.53 -4.28
N ASN A 352 -23.91 -6.83 -4.55
CA ASN A 352 -23.17 -7.41 -5.69
C ASN A 352 -21.78 -6.76 -5.93
N SER A 353 -21.12 -6.33 -4.85
CA SER A 353 -19.91 -5.51 -4.91
C SER A 353 -18.62 -6.23 -4.49
N ASP A 354 -18.71 -7.44 -3.94
CA ASP A 354 -17.56 -8.20 -3.41
C ASP A 354 -17.12 -9.30 -4.42
N PRO A 355 -15.82 -9.47 -4.66
CA PRO A 355 -15.30 -10.55 -5.50
C PRO A 355 -15.54 -11.97 -4.97
N SER A 356 -16.02 -12.15 -3.73
CA SER A 356 -16.27 -13.46 -3.13
C SER A 356 -17.65 -14.00 -3.53
N ASP A 357 -17.67 -15.22 -4.08
CA ASP A 357 -18.89 -15.93 -4.55
C ASP A 357 -19.45 -16.90 -3.48
N ALA A 358 -19.20 -16.67 -2.18
CA ALA A 358 -19.61 -17.56 -1.11
C ALA A 358 -21.13 -17.60 -0.91
N THR A 359 -21.67 -18.83 -0.79
CA THR A 359 -23.07 -19.11 -0.46
C THR A 359 -23.18 -19.73 0.95
N LEU A 360 -24.41 -19.83 1.49
CA LEU A 360 -24.63 -20.51 2.78
C LEU A 360 -24.15 -21.96 2.78
N GLU A 361 -24.27 -22.66 1.65
CA GLU A 361 -23.80 -24.04 1.49
C GLU A 361 -22.27 -24.10 1.59
N VAL A 362 -21.58 -23.14 0.95
CA VAL A 362 -20.12 -23.02 1.04
C VAL A 362 -19.69 -22.76 2.48
N ILE A 363 -20.40 -21.90 3.23
CA ILE A 363 -20.09 -21.61 4.64
C ILE A 363 -20.22 -22.88 5.50
N LYS A 364 -21.31 -23.65 5.33
CA LYS A 364 -21.52 -24.91 6.05
C LYS A 364 -20.43 -25.95 5.74
N ALA A 365 -20.06 -26.08 4.46
CA ALA A 365 -18.97 -26.96 4.05
C ALA A 365 -17.61 -26.52 4.66
N GLN A 366 -17.36 -25.22 4.71
CA GLN A 366 -16.19 -24.63 5.35
C GLN A 366 -16.17 -24.89 6.86
N GLN A 367 -17.30 -24.77 7.55
CA GLN A 367 -17.43 -25.09 8.98
C GLN A 367 -17.13 -26.56 9.25
N ALA A 368 -17.65 -27.46 8.43
CA ALA A 368 -17.43 -28.91 8.55
C ALA A 368 -15.97 -29.32 8.26
N SER A 369 -15.28 -28.61 7.38
CA SER A 369 -13.88 -28.90 6.98
C SER A 369 -12.84 -28.09 7.74
N ARG A 370 -13.24 -27.18 8.64
CA ARG A 370 -12.32 -26.36 9.44
C ARG A 370 -11.52 -27.21 10.42
N GLU A 371 -10.22 -27.04 10.38
CA GLU A 371 -9.29 -27.62 11.34
C GLU A 371 -8.99 -26.60 12.45
N ALA A 372 -9.23 -27.01 13.70
CA ALA A 372 -8.98 -26.15 14.86
C ALA A 372 -7.50 -25.73 14.93
N LEU A 373 -7.25 -24.55 15.50
CA LEU A 373 -5.89 -24.12 15.79
C LEU A 373 -5.28 -25.02 16.87
N ASP A 374 -4.06 -25.47 16.64
CA ASP A 374 -3.33 -26.26 17.62
C ASP A 374 -2.65 -25.37 18.69
N ALA A 375 -2.01 -26.01 19.68
CA ALA A 375 -1.36 -25.32 20.79
C ALA A 375 -0.21 -24.39 20.34
N GLN A 376 0.49 -24.73 19.26
CA GLN A 376 1.58 -23.90 18.72
C GLN A 376 1.00 -22.70 17.96
N GLU A 377 -0.05 -22.91 17.18
CA GLU A 377 -0.74 -21.84 16.44
C GLU A 377 -1.43 -20.84 17.37
N LEU A 378 -1.97 -21.32 18.51
CA LEU A 378 -2.61 -20.46 19.51
C LEU A 378 -1.66 -19.42 20.12
N VAL A 379 -0.35 -19.71 20.23
CA VAL A 379 0.65 -18.75 20.70
C VAL A 379 0.77 -17.54 19.77
N HIS A 380 0.55 -17.76 18.47
CA HIS A 380 0.60 -16.74 17.43
C HIS A 380 -0.77 -16.20 17.05
N SER A 381 -1.83 -16.64 17.73
CA SER A 381 -3.20 -16.25 17.40
C SER A 381 -3.72 -15.12 18.28
N THR A 382 -4.61 -14.32 17.72
CA THR A 382 -5.42 -13.36 18.45
C THR A 382 -6.87 -13.52 17.99
N ARG A 383 -7.76 -13.78 18.94
CA ARG A 383 -9.19 -13.87 18.64
C ARG A 383 -9.77 -12.49 18.38
N VAL A 384 -10.50 -12.36 17.29
CA VAL A 384 -11.13 -11.11 16.85
C VAL A 384 -12.64 -11.33 16.75
N ASP A 385 -13.39 -10.67 17.63
CA ASP A 385 -14.83 -10.54 17.48
C ASP A 385 -15.10 -9.45 16.43
N THR A 386 -15.52 -9.86 15.25
CA THR A 386 -15.69 -8.94 14.12
C THR A 386 -16.95 -8.08 14.22
N GLN A 387 -17.87 -8.40 15.12
CA GLN A 387 -19.06 -7.60 15.45
C GLN A 387 -18.76 -6.53 16.50
N ALA A 388 -17.83 -6.80 17.43
CA ALA A 388 -17.55 -5.91 18.53
C ALA A 388 -16.79 -4.65 18.07
N ALA A 389 -17.39 -3.48 18.28
CA ALA A 389 -16.71 -2.22 18.04
C ALA A 389 -15.45 -2.11 18.92
N GLY A 390 -14.31 -1.75 18.32
CA GLY A 390 -13.04 -1.59 19.03
C GLY A 390 -12.23 -2.87 19.23
N SER A 391 -12.74 -4.06 18.89
CA SER A 391 -11.98 -5.31 18.96
C SER A 391 -10.65 -5.20 18.21
N MET A 392 -10.66 -4.65 16.99
CA MET A 392 -9.46 -4.44 16.20
C MET A 392 -8.53 -3.36 16.74
N ASP A 393 -9.03 -2.36 17.44
CA ASP A 393 -8.19 -1.31 18.03
C ASP A 393 -7.32 -1.88 19.15
N GLN A 394 -7.84 -2.82 19.94
CA GLN A 394 -7.07 -3.55 20.96
C GLN A 394 -5.99 -4.42 20.31
N VAL A 395 -6.32 -5.14 19.23
CA VAL A 395 -5.36 -5.97 18.49
C VAL A 395 -4.24 -5.10 17.90
N ILE A 396 -4.58 -3.98 17.27
CA ILE A 396 -3.61 -3.05 16.70
C ILE A 396 -2.67 -2.50 17.77
N GLU A 397 -3.21 -2.15 18.92
CA GLU A 397 -2.40 -1.65 20.04
C GLU A 397 -1.45 -2.71 20.58
N GLN A 398 -1.89 -3.96 20.74
CA GLN A 398 -1.04 -5.08 21.12
C GLN A 398 0.09 -5.32 20.10
N ILE A 399 -0.20 -5.21 18.80
CA ILE A 399 0.81 -5.32 17.75
C ILE A 399 1.84 -4.20 17.89
N ARG A 400 1.41 -2.94 18.08
CA ARG A 400 2.32 -1.79 18.26
C ARG A 400 3.22 -1.92 19.49
N GLN A 401 2.69 -2.46 20.58
CA GLN A 401 3.48 -2.69 21.80
C GLN A 401 4.56 -3.75 21.59
N ARG A 402 4.27 -4.80 20.80
CA ARG A 402 5.21 -5.88 20.50
C ARG A 402 6.21 -5.51 19.40
N LEU A 403 5.82 -4.63 18.48
CA LEU A 403 6.58 -4.24 17.31
C LEU A 403 6.64 -2.71 17.20
N PRO A 404 7.47 -2.06 18.02
CA PRO A 404 7.66 -0.62 17.94
C PRO A 404 8.20 -0.24 16.55
N GLY A 405 7.51 0.69 15.89
CA GLY A 405 7.82 1.15 14.52
C GLY A 405 6.78 0.75 13.46
N LEU A 406 5.72 0.01 13.84
CA LEU A 406 4.51 -0.20 13.02
C LEU A 406 3.47 0.91 13.21
#